data_4cc39be756099a1f3f2257ea63a17c9d
#
_entry.id   4cc39be756099a1f3f2257ea63a17c9d
#
_cell.length_a   1.000
_cell.length_b   1.000
_cell.length_c   1.000
_cell.angle_alpha   90.00
_cell.angle_beta   90.00
_cell.angle_gamma   90.00
#
_symmetry.space_group_name_H-M   'P 1'
#
loop_
_entity.id
_entity.type
_entity.pdbx_description
1 polymer ?
#
loop_
_entity_poly.entity_id
_entity_poly.type
_entity_poly.pdbx_seq_one_letter_code
_entity_poly.pdbx_strand_id
1 'polypeptide(L)'
;MTESDFNKRLKTLSLIALKVIIKGTGLKTKSELLLWKFYIEGKSYYEIADDLGIKSSSVGKALWNAKKELQTIISNEKELIPDEVKPYIELLLQKQ
;
A
#
# COMPACT_ATOMS: atom_id res chain seq x y z
N MET A 1 8.39 -9.24 -9.80
CA MET A 1 7.25 -9.56 -8.89
C MET A 1 5.95 -9.25 -9.59
N THR A 2 5.03 -10.21 -9.63
CA THR A 2 3.71 -10.00 -10.22
C THR A 2 2.81 -9.22 -9.26
N GLU A 3 1.72 -8.65 -9.79
CA GLU A 3 0.72 -7.98 -8.95
C GLU A 3 0.12 -8.93 -7.91
N SER A 4 -0.11 -10.19 -8.30
CA SER A 4 -0.65 -11.20 -7.39
C SER A 4 0.32 -11.47 -6.23
N ASP A 5 1.60 -11.62 -6.52
CA ASP A 5 2.62 -11.82 -5.49
C ASP A 5 2.72 -10.62 -4.57
N PHE A 6 2.69 -9.42 -5.14
CA PHE A 6 2.76 -8.18 -4.37
C PHE A 6 1.58 -8.07 -3.41
N ASN A 7 0.37 -8.36 -3.88
CA ASN A 7 -0.83 -8.36 -3.04
C ASN A 7 -0.73 -9.36 -1.89
N LYS A 8 -0.26 -10.57 -2.17
CA LYS A 8 -0.07 -11.60 -1.14
C LYS A 8 0.92 -11.16 -0.09
N ARG A 9 2.04 -10.57 -0.52
CA ARG A 9 3.08 -10.11 0.40
C ARG A 9 2.59 -8.98 1.29
N LEU A 10 1.84 -8.03 0.74
CA LEU A 10 1.24 -6.96 1.54
C LEU A 10 0.33 -7.52 2.64
N LYS A 11 -0.46 -8.54 2.31
CA LYS A 11 -1.37 -9.15 3.27
C LYS A 11 -0.66 -9.90 4.40
N THR A 12 0.56 -10.36 4.18
CA THR A 12 1.31 -11.14 5.16
C THR A 12 2.23 -10.31 6.05
N LEU A 13 2.45 -9.03 5.69
CA LEU A 13 3.28 -8.15 6.52
C LEU A 13 2.58 -7.79 7.82
N SER A 14 3.39 -7.56 8.86
CA SER A 14 2.87 -7.05 10.12
C SER A 14 2.30 -5.66 9.95
N LEU A 15 1.41 -5.25 10.86
CA LEU A 15 0.84 -3.89 10.83
C LEU A 15 1.92 -2.83 10.97
N ILE A 16 2.93 -3.08 11.80
CA ILE A 16 4.04 -2.13 11.99
C ILE A 16 4.77 -1.91 10.67
N ALA A 17 5.12 -2.99 9.96
CA ALA A 17 5.79 -2.89 8.67
C ALA A 17 4.92 -2.16 7.64
N LEU A 18 3.64 -2.50 7.57
CA LEU A 18 2.71 -1.84 6.65
C LEU A 18 2.59 -0.34 6.92
N LYS A 19 2.48 0.05 8.20
CA LYS A 19 2.42 1.47 8.59
C LYS A 19 3.64 2.23 8.09
N VAL A 20 4.83 1.69 8.33
CA VAL A 20 6.08 2.32 7.92
C VAL A 20 6.15 2.45 6.40
N ILE A 21 5.81 1.40 5.68
CA ILE A 21 5.85 1.39 4.22
C ILE A 21 4.86 2.40 3.63
N ILE A 22 3.62 2.38 4.09
CA ILE A 22 2.58 3.26 3.57
C ILE A 22 2.91 4.73 3.83
N LYS A 23 3.38 5.05 5.03
CA LYS A 23 3.70 6.43 5.39
C LYS A 23 5.04 6.92 4.86
N GLY A 24 5.98 6.01 4.64
CA GLY A 24 7.37 6.36 4.37
C GLY A 24 7.83 6.32 2.93
N THR A 25 7.01 5.86 1.98
CA THR A 25 7.43 5.67 0.59
C THR A 25 7.11 6.83 -0.34
N GLY A 26 6.47 7.89 0.16
CA GLY A 26 6.17 9.06 -0.67
C GLY A 26 4.99 8.88 -1.61
N LEU A 27 4.02 8.07 -1.23
CA LEU A 27 2.78 7.92 -1.99
C LEU A 27 2.02 9.24 -2.08
N LYS A 28 1.25 9.41 -3.15
CA LYS A 28 0.29 10.51 -3.22
C LYS A 28 -0.69 10.40 -2.05
N THR A 29 -1.17 11.55 -1.57
CA THR A 29 -2.04 11.61 -0.39
C THR A 29 -3.23 10.68 -0.50
N LYS A 30 -3.90 10.65 -1.65
CA LYS A 30 -5.07 9.79 -1.86
C LYS A 30 -4.70 8.30 -1.78
N SER A 31 -3.59 7.91 -2.40
CA SER A 31 -3.12 6.53 -2.38
C SER A 31 -2.73 6.08 -0.98
N GLU A 32 -2.01 6.93 -0.26
CA GLU A 32 -1.64 6.66 1.13
C GLU A 32 -2.88 6.45 1.99
N LEU A 33 -3.87 7.32 1.86
CA LEU A 33 -5.10 7.25 2.63
C LEU A 33 -5.89 5.96 2.33
N LEU A 34 -5.99 5.60 1.05
CA LEU A 34 -6.68 4.38 0.63
C LEU A 34 -6.04 3.13 1.21
N LEU A 35 -4.72 3.03 1.08
CA LEU A 35 -3.98 1.87 1.58
C LEU A 35 -4.05 1.80 3.10
N TRP A 36 -3.97 2.93 3.78
CA TRP A 36 -4.10 3.00 5.24
C TRP A 36 -5.46 2.50 5.70
N LYS A 37 -6.53 3.01 5.11
CA LYS A 37 -7.89 2.62 5.49
C LYS A 37 -8.13 1.13 5.27
N PHE A 38 -7.63 0.60 4.17
CA PHE A 38 -7.85 -0.80 3.83
C PHE A 38 -6.98 -1.75 4.66
N TYR A 39 -5.66 -1.50 4.70
CA TYR A 39 -4.72 -2.44 5.32
C TYR A 39 -4.54 -2.23 6.83
N ILE A 40 -4.58 -0.99 7.30
CA ILE A 40 -4.32 -0.68 8.71
C ILE A 40 -5.62 -0.64 9.50
N GLU A 41 -6.63 0.07 8.99
CA GLU A 41 -7.91 0.21 9.69
C GLU A 41 -8.86 -0.95 9.41
N GLY A 42 -8.58 -1.76 8.41
CA GLY A 42 -9.41 -2.92 8.07
C GLY A 42 -10.81 -2.57 7.56
N LYS A 43 -10.97 -1.40 6.96
CA LYS A 43 -12.28 -0.93 6.49
C LYS A 43 -12.72 -1.67 5.22
N SER A 44 -14.03 -1.87 5.11
CA SER A 44 -14.65 -2.43 3.91
C SER A 44 -14.67 -1.38 2.78
N TYR A 45 -14.94 -1.83 1.56
CA TYR A 45 -15.09 -0.93 0.41
C TYR A 45 -16.18 0.11 0.65
N TYR A 46 -17.29 -0.29 1.28
CA TYR A 46 -18.40 0.65 1.59
C TYR A 46 -17.98 1.72 2.58
N GLU A 47 -17.26 1.32 3.62
CA GLU A 47 -16.75 2.26 4.62
C GLU A 47 -15.74 3.24 4.02
N ILE A 48 -14.84 2.75 3.18
CA ILE A 48 -13.86 3.60 2.48
C ILE A 48 -14.58 4.58 1.55
N ALA A 49 -15.57 4.10 0.82
CA ALA A 49 -16.36 4.93 -0.09
C ALA A 49 -17.05 6.07 0.67
N ASP A 50 -17.66 5.75 1.81
CA ASP A 50 -18.29 6.74 2.68
C ASP A 50 -17.29 7.79 3.17
N ASP A 51 -16.14 7.33 3.68
CA ASP A 51 -15.10 8.21 4.20
C ASP A 51 -14.56 9.18 3.16
N LEU A 52 -14.47 8.73 1.91
CA LEU A 52 -13.86 9.51 0.81
C LEU A 52 -14.89 10.21 -0.06
N GLY A 53 -16.18 9.97 0.16
CA GLY A 53 -17.24 10.58 -0.66
C GLY A 53 -17.23 10.08 -2.10
N ILE A 54 -16.89 8.82 -2.34
CA ILE A 54 -16.88 8.20 -3.66
C ILE A 54 -17.81 6.99 -3.69
N LYS A 55 -18.07 6.46 -4.89
CA LYS A 55 -18.89 5.26 -5.03
C LYS A 55 -18.12 4.02 -4.59
N SER A 56 -18.79 3.09 -3.92
CA SER A 56 -18.16 1.84 -3.49
C SER A 56 -17.60 1.05 -4.68
N SER A 57 -18.25 1.10 -5.83
CA SER A 57 -17.75 0.45 -7.06
C SER A 57 -16.42 1.03 -7.56
N SER A 58 -16.07 2.25 -7.15
CA SER A 58 -14.80 2.88 -7.53
C SER A 58 -13.66 2.53 -6.62
N VAL A 59 -13.92 2.01 -5.42
CA VAL A 59 -12.89 1.74 -4.41
C VAL A 59 -11.91 0.67 -4.87
N GLY A 60 -12.40 -0.40 -5.47
CA GLY A 60 -11.56 -1.49 -5.98
C GLY A 60 -10.49 -1.00 -6.94
N LYS A 61 -10.91 -0.18 -7.92
CA LYS A 61 -9.98 0.38 -8.91
C LYS A 61 -9.01 1.37 -8.26
N ALA A 62 -9.51 2.19 -7.35
CA ALA A 62 -8.67 3.16 -6.63
C ALA A 62 -7.59 2.45 -5.80
N LEU A 63 -7.96 1.37 -5.11
CA LEU A 63 -7.00 0.55 -4.36
C LEU A 63 -5.99 -0.13 -5.28
N TRP A 64 -6.45 -0.63 -6.43
CA TRP A 64 -5.56 -1.23 -7.42
C TRP A 64 -4.52 -0.22 -7.90
N ASN A 65 -4.96 1.01 -8.21
CA ASN A 65 -4.06 2.08 -8.63
C ASN A 65 -3.07 2.45 -7.52
N ALA A 66 -3.54 2.52 -6.28
CA ALA A 66 -2.69 2.84 -5.12
C ALA A 66 -1.62 1.77 -4.91
N LYS A 67 -1.98 0.50 -5.01
CA LYS A 67 -1.03 -0.61 -4.91
C LYS A 67 -0.01 -0.58 -6.04
N LYS A 68 -0.45 -0.26 -7.24
CA LYS A 68 0.42 -0.15 -8.40
C LYS A 68 1.41 0.99 -8.25
N GLU A 69 0.98 2.11 -7.70
CA GLU A 69 1.86 3.24 -7.40
C GLU A 69 2.92 2.81 -6.38
N LEU A 70 2.54 2.13 -5.32
CA LEU A 70 3.47 1.63 -4.31
C LEU A 70 4.49 0.67 -4.92
N GLN A 71 4.04 -0.27 -5.74
CA GLN A 71 4.92 -1.22 -6.42
C GLN A 71 5.92 -0.51 -7.34
N THR A 72 5.48 0.51 -8.05
CA THR A 72 6.33 1.30 -8.94
C THR A 72 7.41 2.04 -8.15
N ILE A 73 7.05 2.65 -7.02
CA ILE A 73 8.02 3.33 -6.16
C ILE A 73 9.08 2.34 -5.66
N ILE A 74 8.65 1.19 -5.18
CA ILE A 74 9.57 0.17 -4.65
C ILE A 74 10.51 -0.35 -5.74
N SER A 75 10.00 -0.54 -6.95
CA SER A 75 10.78 -1.12 -8.05
C SER A 75 11.69 -0.10 -8.75
N ASN A 76 11.21 1.12 -8.98
CA ASN A 76 11.88 2.09 -9.84
C ASN A 76 12.50 3.26 -9.08
N GLU A 77 12.05 3.52 -7.86
CA GLU A 77 12.48 4.69 -7.08
C GLU A 77 13.08 4.29 -5.74
N LYS A 78 13.63 3.09 -5.66
CA LYS A 78 14.17 2.51 -4.43
C LYS A 78 15.21 3.43 -3.76
N GLU A 79 15.98 4.16 -4.54
CA GLU A 79 17.00 5.07 -4.04
C GLU A 79 16.42 6.28 -3.30
N LEU A 80 15.18 6.65 -3.63
CA LEU A 80 14.51 7.78 -3.01
C LEU A 80 13.80 7.41 -1.72
N ILE A 81 13.73 6.11 -1.39
CA ILE A 81 13.09 5.65 -0.17
C ILE A 81 14.02 5.95 1.02
N PRO A 82 13.50 6.58 2.10
CA PRO A 82 14.31 6.85 3.30
C PRO A 82 14.94 5.59 3.88
N ASP A 83 16.13 5.71 4.42
CA ASP A 83 16.87 4.57 4.96
C ASP A 83 16.11 3.85 6.08
N GLU A 84 15.37 4.58 6.91
CA GLU A 84 14.56 3.97 7.98
C GLU A 84 13.40 3.12 7.46
N VAL A 85 13.00 3.30 6.20
CA VAL A 85 11.93 2.52 5.56
C VAL A 85 12.49 1.29 4.85
N LYS A 86 13.72 1.33 4.39
CA LYS A 86 14.33 0.25 3.59
C LYS A 86 14.28 -1.14 4.23
N PRO A 87 14.54 -1.31 5.53
CA PRO A 87 14.42 -2.65 6.15
C PRO A 87 13.04 -3.27 5.99
N TYR A 88 11.99 -2.46 6.03
CA TYR A 88 10.62 -2.93 5.86
C TYR A 88 10.32 -3.28 4.41
N ILE A 89 10.91 -2.53 3.47
CA ILE A 89 10.83 -2.86 2.03
C ILE A 89 11.50 -4.22 1.78
N GLU A 90 12.65 -4.47 2.41
CA GLU A 90 13.34 -5.76 2.29
C GLU A 90 12.48 -6.92 2.78
N LEU A 91 11.73 -6.73 3.88
CA LEU A 91 10.79 -7.73 4.37
C LEU A 91 9.73 -8.05 3.31
N LEU A 92 9.23 -7.02 2.62
CA LEU A 92 8.24 -7.18 1.56
C LEU A 92 8.82 -7.95 0.37
N LEU A 93 10.07 -7.74 0.06
CA LEU A 93 10.74 -8.33 -1.11
C LEU A 93 11.33 -9.72 -0.84
N GLN A 94 11.39 -10.15 0.40
CA GLN A 94 11.93 -11.48 0.74
C GLN A 94 11.12 -12.59 0.08
N LYS A 95 11.84 -13.58 -0.45
CA LYS A 95 11.19 -14.79 -0.94
C LYS A 95 10.75 -15.64 0.24
N GLN A 96 9.56 -16.13 0.15
CA GLN A 96 9.05 -17.09 1.13
C GLN A 96 9.38 -18.50 0.69
#